data_28223ac4853f2a717ac7f8e2353c65cc
#
_entry.id   28223ac4853f2a717ac7f8e2353c65cc
#
_cell.length_a   1.000
_cell.length_b   1.000
_cell.length_c   1.000
_cell.angle_alpha   90.00
_cell.angle_beta   90.00
_cell.angle_gamma   90.00
#
_symmetry.space_group_name_H-M   'P 1'
#
loop_
_entity.id
_entity.type
_entity.pdbx_description
1 polymer ?
#
loop_
_entity_poly.entity_id
_entity_poly.type
_entity_poly.pdbx_seq_one_letter_code
_entity_poly.pdbx_strand_id
1 'polypeptide(L)'
;MAKEYAFKQDILGNDEQLKQNMSEVIVSTIEKVRTENLASLVIMAATDTDKTELVAVNSQPSFILLTQLLHQVVICMEQEGAALLSHDLAFPLLKEEVNRLSTLLNCLQVPVDEA
;
A
#
# COMPACT_ATOMS: atom_id res chain seq x y z
N MET A 1 -21.74 -3.28 2.89
CA MET A 1 -21.24 -2.97 2.76
C MET A 1 -20.35 -2.92 2.09
N ALA A 2 -20.12 -2.40 1.92
CA ALA A 2 -19.27 -2.18 1.20
C ALA A 2 -18.21 -2.94 1.32
N LYS A 3 -17.71 -3.18 0.69
CA LYS A 3 -16.78 -3.82 0.78
C LYS A 3 -15.73 -3.17 0.52
N GLU A 4 -14.99 -3.21 1.12
CA GLU A 4 -13.94 -2.60 0.95
C GLU A 4 -12.98 -3.27 0.23
N TYR A 5 -12.26 -2.75 -0.64
CA TYR A 5 -11.21 -3.30 -1.29
C TYR A 5 -10.04 -2.56 -0.97
N ALA A 6 -9.04 -3.24 -0.58
CA ALA A 6 -7.82 -2.63 -0.30
C ALA A 6 -7.19 -2.16 -1.56
N PHE A 7 -7.43 -2.81 -2.62
CA PHE A 7 -6.59 -2.60 -3.79
C PHE A 7 -7.39 -2.85 -5.04
N LYS A 8 -7.36 -1.89 -5.94
CA LYS A 8 -7.94 -2.06 -7.23
C LYS A 8 -6.83 -1.95 -8.24
N GLN A 9 -6.77 -2.90 -9.15
CA GLN A 9 -5.68 -2.96 -10.09
C GLN A 9 -6.16 -2.96 -11.51
N ASP A 10 -5.64 -2.01 -12.30
CA ASP A 10 -5.87 -1.99 -13.72
C ASP A 10 -4.52 -2.23 -14.36
N ILE A 11 -4.39 -3.30 -15.14
CA ILE A 11 -3.16 -3.58 -15.84
C ILE A 11 -3.39 -3.19 -17.28
N LEU A 12 -2.73 -2.11 -17.69
CA LEU A 12 -2.95 -1.57 -19.02
C LEU A 12 -1.68 -1.63 -19.83
N GLY A 13 -1.81 -2.01 -21.08
CA GLY A 13 -0.68 -2.04 -21.97
C GLY A 13 -0.56 -0.82 -22.83
N ASN A 14 -1.41 0.18 -22.59
CA ASN A 14 -1.45 1.37 -23.40
C ASN A 14 -1.11 2.58 -22.51
N ASP A 15 -0.03 3.28 -22.83
CA ASP A 15 0.44 4.39 -22.02
C ASP A 15 -0.58 5.53 -21.94
N GLU A 16 -1.28 5.79 -23.00
CA GLU A 16 -2.27 6.86 -23.00
C GLU A 16 -3.42 6.54 -22.05
N GLN A 17 -3.92 5.31 -22.12
CA GLN A 17 -5.00 4.90 -21.26
C GLN A 17 -4.54 4.85 -19.80
N LEU A 18 -3.31 4.42 -19.58
CA LEU A 18 -2.76 4.37 -18.23
C LEU A 18 -2.71 5.78 -17.62
N LYS A 19 -2.20 6.74 -18.37
CA LYS A 19 -2.13 8.11 -17.88
C LYS A 19 -3.49 8.69 -17.61
N GLN A 20 -4.45 8.37 -18.48
CA GLN A 20 -5.80 8.87 -18.29
C GLN A 20 -6.42 8.29 -17.04
N ASN A 21 -6.22 7.00 -16.82
CA ASN A 21 -6.78 6.35 -15.64
C ASN A 21 -6.14 6.90 -14.36
N MET A 22 -4.85 7.15 -14.39
CA MET A 22 -4.18 7.73 -13.24
C MET A 22 -4.72 9.13 -12.96
N SER A 23 -4.96 9.92 -14.00
CA SER A 23 -5.50 11.25 -13.84
C SER A 23 -6.91 11.21 -13.24
N GLU A 24 -7.71 10.26 -13.68
CA GLU A 24 -9.06 10.12 -13.16
C GLU A 24 -9.06 9.76 -11.70
N VAL A 25 -8.13 8.90 -11.29
CA VAL A 25 -8.02 8.54 -9.88
C VAL A 25 -7.62 9.75 -9.05
N ILE A 26 -6.72 10.58 -9.56
CA ILE A 26 -6.32 11.78 -8.85
C ILE A 26 -7.50 12.74 -8.69
N VAL A 27 -8.28 12.93 -9.75
CA VAL A 27 -9.43 13.81 -9.69
C VAL A 27 -10.46 13.26 -8.69
N SER A 28 -10.69 11.97 -8.72
CA SER A 28 -11.60 11.33 -7.77
C SER A 28 -11.11 11.50 -6.33
N THR A 29 -9.81 11.41 -6.13
CA THR A 29 -9.23 11.56 -4.80
C THR A 29 -9.40 13.00 -4.30
N ILE A 30 -9.21 13.97 -5.18
CA ILE A 30 -9.43 15.37 -4.81
C ILE A 30 -10.86 15.58 -4.37
N GLU A 31 -11.80 14.97 -5.09
CA GLU A 31 -13.19 15.09 -4.73
C GLU A 31 -13.46 14.51 -3.35
N LYS A 32 -12.86 13.36 -3.06
CA LYS A 32 -13.02 12.77 -1.75
C LYS A 32 -12.46 13.65 -0.65
N VAL A 33 -11.31 14.26 -0.90
CA VAL A 33 -10.70 15.15 0.09
C VAL A 33 -11.63 16.30 0.40
N ARG A 34 -12.38 16.76 -0.59
CA ARG A 34 -13.24 17.92 -0.41
C ARG A 34 -14.57 17.59 0.23
N THR A 35 -15.06 16.38 0.01
CA THR A 35 -16.40 16.04 0.44
C THR A 35 -16.45 15.08 1.62
N GLU A 36 -15.33 14.42 1.94
CA GLU A 36 -15.33 13.48 3.04
C GLU A 36 -14.34 13.91 4.08
N ASN A 37 -14.53 13.45 5.28
CA ASN A 37 -13.68 13.83 6.37
C ASN A 37 -12.57 12.79 6.54
N LEU A 38 -11.52 12.95 5.79
CA LEU A 38 -10.44 11.97 5.78
C LEU A 38 -9.46 12.24 6.91
N ALA A 39 -9.05 11.21 7.60
CA ALA A 39 -8.04 11.32 8.64
C ALA A 39 -6.63 11.24 8.06
N SER A 40 -6.48 10.58 6.93
CA SER A 40 -5.16 10.46 6.32
C SER A 40 -5.31 10.21 4.83
N LEU A 41 -4.27 10.52 4.10
CA LEU A 41 -4.20 10.28 2.68
C LEU A 41 -2.79 9.85 2.35
N VAL A 42 -2.64 8.74 1.65
CA VAL A 42 -1.34 8.23 1.26
C VAL A 42 -1.34 8.03 -0.24
N ILE A 43 -0.31 8.52 -0.89
CA ILE A 43 -0.15 8.34 -2.33
C ILE A 43 1.23 7.73 -2.56
N MET A 44 1.26 6.66 -3.33
CA MET A 44 2.51 6.04 -3.72
C MET A 44 2.61 6.07 -5.23
N ALA A 45 3.72 6.54 -5.74
CA ALA A 45 3.96 6.55 -7.17
C ALA A 45 5.25 5.79 -7.44
N ALA A 46 5.22 4.96 -8.45
CA ALA A 46 6.38 4.16 -8.82
C ALA A 46 6.65 4.35 -10.30
N THR A 47 7.91 4.55 -10.67
CA THR A 47 8.27 4.63 -12.07
C THR A 47 8.73 3.26 -12.53
N ASP A 48 8.89 3.12 -13.84
CA ASP A 48 9.34 1.86 -14.38
C ASP A 48 10.83 1.64 -14.17
N THR A 49 11.52 2.62 -13.56
CA THR A 49 12.93 2.47 -13.26
C THR A 49 13.15 2.24 -11.78
N ASP A 50 12.15 1.69 -11.11
CA ASP A 50 12.28 1.33 -9.70
C ASP A 50 12.35 2.50 -8.74
N LYS A 51 11.97 3.66 -9.14
CA LYS A 51 11.89 4.77 -8.22
C LYS A 51 10.48 4.83 -7.65
N THR A 52 10.40 4.90 -6.34
CA THR A 52 9.12 4.93 -5.65
C THR A 52 9.08 6.11 -4.71
N GLU A 53 7.98 6.82 -4.73
CA GLU A 53 7.76 7.90 -3.80
C GLU A 53 6.50 7.61 -3.00
N LEU A 54 6.55 7.89 -1.73
CA LEU A 54 5.39 7.74 -0.86
C LEU A 54 5.17 9.05 -0.14
N VAL A 55 3.99 9.60 -0.30
CA VAL A 55 3.63 10.85 0.37
C VAL A 55 2.44 10.59 1.25
N ALA A 56 2.51 11.01 2.48
CA ALA A 56 1.41 10.80 3.41
C ALA A 56 1.10 12.08 4.15
N VAL A 57 -0.18 12.39 4.25
CA VAL A 57 -0.68 13.45 5.08
C VAL A 57 -1.59 12.81 6.09
N ASN A 58 -1.33 13.00 7.35
CA ASN A 58 -1.99 12.22 8.38
C ASN A 58 -2.25 13.07 9.61
N SER A 59 -3.46 13.02 10.10
CA SER A 59 -3.82 13.74 11.32
C SER A 59 -3.77 12.85 12.55
N GLN A 60 -3.35 11.59 12.38
CA GLN A 60 -3.26 10.63 13.46
C GLN A 60 -1.82 10.30 13.73
N PRO A 61 -1.51 9.68 14.86
CA PRO A 61 -0.14 9.23 15.08
C PRO A 61 0.31 8.30 13.98
N SER A 62 1.55 8.39 13.59
CA SER A 62 2.04 7.65 12.43
C SER A 62 1.93 6.14 12.60
N PHE A 63 1.99 5.64 13.84
CA PHE A 63 1.88 4.20 14.01
C PHE A 63 0.48 3.69 13.66
N ILE A 64 -0.55 4.54 13.80
CA ILE A 64 -1.89 4.14 13.39
C ILE A 64 -1.94 4.04 11.87
N LEU A 65 -1.33 5.01 11.18
CA LEU A 65 -1.28 4.97 9.73
C LEU A 65 -0.52 3.73 9.26
N LEU A 66 0.60 3.40 9.90
CA LEU A 66 1.38 2.23 9.52
C LEU A 66 0.57 0.95 9.72
N THR A 67 -0.19 0.88 10.81
CA THR A 67 -1.04 -0.28 11.06
C THR A 67 -2.10 -0.41 9.97
N GLN A 68 -2.69 0.69 9.57
CA GLN A 68 -3.70 0.66 8.52
C GLN A 68 -3.10 0.26 7.17
N LEU A 69 -1.90 0.75 6.86
CA LEU A 69 -1.23 0.37 5.63
C LEU A 69 -0.93 -1.13 5.63
N LEU A 70 -0.44 -1.64 6.74
CA LEU A 70 -0.13 -3.06 6.82
C LEU A 70 -1.40 -3.90 6.68
N HIS A 71 -2.49 -3.46 7.29
CA HIS A 71 -3.76 -4.15 7.18
C HIS A 71 -4.20 -4.24 5.72
N GLN A 72 -4.03 -3.15 4.97
CA GLN A 72 -4.38 -3.16 3.56
C GLN A 72 -3.49 -4.12 2.77
N VAL A 73 -2.21 -4.19 3.10
CA VAL A 73 -1.32 -5.14 2.45
C VAL A 73 -1.78 -6.57 2.70
N VAL A 74 -2.16 -6.88 3.93
CA VAL A 74 -2.62 -8.22 4.27
C VAL A 74 -3.89 -8.57 3.48
N ILE A 75 -4.82 -7.64 3.37
CA ILE A 75 -6.04 -7.87 2.60
C ILE A 75 -5.71 -8.13 1.13
N CYS A 76 -4.77 -7.35 0.58
CA CYS A 76 -4.35 -7.55 -0.80
C CYS A 76 -3.77 -8.94 -0.99
N MET A 77 -2.96 -9.39 -0.05
CA MET A 77 -2.37 -10.70 -0.14
C MET A 77 -3.42 -11.80 -0.07
N GLU A 78 -4.44 -11.60 0.75
CA GLU A 78 -5.52 -12.57 0.83
C GLU A 78 -6.30 -12.64 -0.47
N GLN A 79 -6.51 -11.49 -1.11
CA GLN A 79 -7.28 -11.45 -2.33
C GLN A 79 -6.50 -11.99 -3.53
N GLU A 80 -5.17 -11.76 -3.54
CA GLU A 80 -4.36 -12.15 -4.67
C GLU A 80 -3.49 -13.37 -4.41
N GLY A 81 -3.78 -14.10 -3.36
CA GLY A 81 -2.87 -15.14 -2.92
C GLY A 81 -2.52 -16.18 -3.96
N ALA A 82 -3.52 -16.66 -4.70
CA ALA A 82 -3.26 -17.69 -5.69
C ALA A 82 -2.38 -17.18 -6.82
N ALA A 83 -2.67 -15.97 -7.31
CA ALA A 83 -1.89 -15.37 -8.36
C ALA A 83 -0.48 -15.07 -7.87
N LEU A 84 -0.37 -14.62 -6.63
CA LEU A 84 0.92 -14.29 -6.08
C LEU A 84 1.80 -15.54 -5.97
N LEU A 85 1.25 -16.64 -5.50
CA LEU A 85 2.03 -17.85 -5.36
C LEU A 85 2.54 -18.39 -6.69
N SER A 86 1.83 -18.11 -7.76
CA SER A 86 2.23 -18.61 -9.06
C SER A 86 3.21 -17.67 -9.78
N HIS A 87 3.54 -16.53 -9.18
CA HIS A 87 4.40 -15.57 -9.84
C HIS A 87 5.85 -15.78 -9.39
N ASP A 88 6.70 -16.19 -10.29
CA ASP A 88 8.06 -16.59 -9.96
C ASP A 88 8.90 -15.48 -9.36
N LEU A 89 8.67 -14.25 -9.77
CA LEU A 89 9.48 -13.15 -9.26
C LEU A 89 8.83 -12.43 -8.08
N ALA A 90 7.53 -12.26 -8.15
CA ALA A 90 6.86 -11.44 -7.15
C ALA A 90 6.82 -12.11 -5.78
N PHE A 91 6.57 -13.40 -5.76
CA PHE A 91 6.43 -14.08 -4.49
C PHE A 91 7.73 -14.07 -3.66
N PRO A 92 8.89 -14.38 -4.24
CA PRO A 92 10.12 -14.31 -3.46
C PRO A 92 10.43 -12.90 -2.96
N LEU A 93 10.14 -11.88 -3.77
CA LEU A 93 10.40 -10.51 -3.35
C LEU A 93 9.49 -10.11 -2.21
N LEU A 94 8.22 -10.47 -2.29
CA LEU A 94 7.29 -10.16 -1.22
C LEU A 94 7.67 -10.90 0.05
N LYS A 95 8.07 -12.16 -0.09
CA LYS A 95 8.47 -12.96 1.06
C LYS A 95 9.68 -12.32 1.76
N GLU A 96 10.60 -11.81 0.97
CA GLU A 96 11.76 -11.14 1.52
C GLU A 96 11.38 -9.91 2.33
N GLU A 97 10.43 -9.12 1.83
CA GLU A 97 9.98 -7.93 2.55
C GLU A 97 9.23 -8.30 3.82
N VAL A 98 8.45 -9.36 3.79
CA VAL A 98 7.76 -9.83 4.99
C VAL A 98 8.77 -10.28 6.04
N ASN A 99 9.85 -10.95 5.61
CA ASN A 99 10.89 -11.38 6.53
C ASN A 99 11.62 -10.17 7.13
N ARG A 100 11.86 -9.14 6.32
CA ARG A 100 12.47 -7.92 6.84
C ARG A 100 11.57 -7.28 7.89
N LEU A 101 10.29 -7.21 7.62
CA LEU A 101 9.35 -6.63 8.57
C LEU A 101 9.33 -7.43 9.86
N SER A 102 9.30 -8.75 9.75
CA SER A 102 9.27 -9.60 10.92
C SER A 102 10.52 -9.42 11.77
N THR A 103 11.68 -9.36 11.12
CA THR A 103 12.94 -9.14 11.83
C THR A 103 12.92 -7.79 12.54
N LEU A 104 12.45 -6.76 11.85
CA LEU A 104 12.40 -5.43 12.46
C LEU A 104 11.47 -5.40 13.65
N LEU A 105 10.31 -6.02 13.53
CA LEU A 105 9.36 -6.04 14.65
C LEU A 105 9.96 -6.77 15.86
N ASN A 106 10.69 -7.85 15.60
CA ASN A 106 11.31 -8.57 16.69
C ASN A 106 12.36 -7.71 17.38
N CYS A 107 13.10 -6.94 16.60
CA CYS A 107 14.09 -6.04 17.19
C CYS A 107 13.43 -4.96 18.03
N LEU A 108 12.30 -4.47 17.57
CA LEU A 108 11.60 -3.42 18.30
C LEU A 108 10.97 -3.96 19.58
N GLN A 109 10.71 -5.26 19.61
CA GLN A 109 10.12 -5.85 20.79
C GLN A 109 11.15 -6.26 21.84
N VAL A 110 12.39 -6.19 21.51
CA VAL A 110 13.38 -6.49 22.51
C VAL A 110 13.21 -5.49 23.61
N PRO A 111 13.11 -5.90 24.76
CA PRO A 111 12.77 -5.08 25.87
C PRO A 111 13.74 -4.16 26.15
N VAL A 112 13.31 -3.09 26.07
CA VAL A 112 14.14 -2.18 26.28
C VAL A 112 14.22 -2.03 27.56
N ASP A 113 13.42 -2.51 28.13
CA ASP A 113 13.37 -2.38 29.31
C ASP A 113 14.24 -2.92 30.03
N GLU A 114 14.60 -3.54 29.76
CA GLU A 114 15.30 -4.10 30.42
C GLU A 114 16.00 -3.35 30.88
N ALA A 115 15.87 -2.52 30.79
CA ALA A 115 16.58 -1.66 31.36
C ALA A 115 16.52 -1.70 32.59
#